data_f5cbf34338834636812f78381df1bb26
#
_entry.id   f5cbf34338834636812f78381df1bb26
#
_cell.length_a   1.000
_cell.length_b   1.000
_cell.length_c   1.000
_cell.angle_alpha   90.00
_cell.angle_beta   90.00
_cell.angle_gamma   90.00
#
_symmetry.space_group_name_H-M   'P 1'
#
loop_
_entity.id
_entity.type
_entity.pdbx_description
1 polymer ?
#
loop_
_entity_poly.entity_id
_entity_poly.type
_entity_poly.pdbx_seq_one_letter_code
_entity_poly.pdbx_strand_id
1 'polypeptide(L)'
;MSSDEYLNKVLACPRCYNTGLTKSGFDKYKQRYECRGCKYRTVNPIEDLELLRENVRYRKQKQKAQDVTRIERKGFREHARIENAVEEYSKELKKLFEKNRLHKLTKSHKISKRAVGVIQFSDVHFNELVELQNNKYDFKVASQRCQYFVDKASAYFKINGVSQVVVALTGDLMNSDRRLDELLNQASNRAKATFLAVDIMQQVILDLNKRFNVSVANVVGNEGRANKELGWSNSVATDNYDYTIFNCLKYLFKESKVHFIDGDPSEIVINVAGQNLLMLHGHGAISAGVEKSINQICGRYSMKGI
;
A
#
# COMPACT_ATOMS: atom_id res chain seq x y z
N MET A 1 49.12 28.36 -50.20
CA MET A 1 47.90 27.93 -49.47
C MET A 1 47.79 26.44 -49.70
N SER A 2 48.06 25.65 -48.64
CA SER A 2 48.25 24.22 -48.72
C SER A 2 46.92 23.50 -48.87
N SER A 3 46.93 22.40 -49.62
CA SER A 3 45.85 21.53 -49.99
C SER A 3 45.21 20.74 -48.80
N ASP A 4 45.60 21.03 -47.55
CA ASP A 4 45.21 20.25 -46.37
C ASP A 4 44.06 20.86 -45.53
N GLU A 5 43.55 22.03 -45.93
CA GLU A 5 42.44 22.70 -45.21
C GLU A 5 41.02 22.21 -45.60
N TYR A 6 40.90 21.24 -46.51
CA TYR A 6 39.60 20.68 -46.93
C TYR A 6 39.20 19.40 -46.21
N LEU A 7 39.93 19.01 -45.15
CA LEU A 7 39.67 17.78 -44.42
C LEU A 7 38.59 17.98 -43.37
N ASN A 8 37.41 17.40 -43.66
CA ASN A 8 36.36 16.98 -42.71
C ASN A 8 35.42 18.06 -42.14
N LYS A 9 34.87 18.95 -42.99
CA LYS A 9 33.61 19.60 -42.58
C LYS A 9 32.49 18.56 -42.46
N VAL A 10 32.08 18.28 -41.25
CA VAL A 10 30.94 17.38 -40.97
C VAL A 10 29.66 18.13 -41.31
N LEU A 11 29.01 17.73 -42.39
CA LEU A 11 27.74 18.32 -42.82
C LEU A 11 26.56 17.67 -42.04
N ALA A 12 25.65 18.49 -41.56
CA ALA A 12 24.45 18.00 -40.85
C ALA A 12 23.15 18.52 -41.48
N CYS A 13 22.11 17.71 -41.33
CA CYS A 13 20.76 18.03 -41.78
C CYS A 13 20.17 19.16 -40.93
N PRO A 14 19.68 20.27 -41.49
CA PRO A 14 19.11 21.38 -40.74
C PRO A 14 17.76 21.01 -40.11
N ARG A 15 17.12 19.89 -40.51
CA ARG A 15 15.83 19.45 -39.97
C ARG A 15 15.98 18.53 -38.77
N CYS A 16 16.89 17.56 -38.81
CA CYS A 16 17.01 16.54 -37.74
C CYS A 16 18.41 16.43 -37.16
N TYR A 17 19.36 17.25 -37.63
CA TYR A 17 20.76 17.31 -37.18
C TYR A 17 21.57 16.01 -37.37
N ASN A 18 21.03 15.07 -38.15
CA ASN A 18 21.76 13.86 -38.52
C ASN A 18 22.90 14.20 -39.48
N THR A 19 24.11 13.69 -39.19
CA THR A 19 25.32 13.87 -40.03
C THR A 19 25.36 12.94 -41.22
N GLY A 20 24.42 12.02 -41.34
CA GLY A 20 24.28 11.10 -42.47
C GLY A 20 23.65 11.76 -43.72
N LEU A 21 24.28 12.80 -44.25
CA LEU A 21 23.90 13.44 -45.52
C LEU A 21 24.56 12.74 -46.68
N THR A 22 23.77 12.49 -47.74
CA THR A 22 24.28 11.98 -49.03
C THR A 22 24.03 13.00 -50.13
N LYS A 23 24.97 13.12 -51.04
CA LYS A 23 24.81 13.97 -52.24
C LYS A 23 23.65 13.42 -53.07
N SER A 24 22.66 14.26 -53.40
CA SER A 24 21.45 13.88 -54.14
C SER A 24 21.19 14.74 -55.39
N GLY A 25 22.24 15.04 -56.12
CA GLY A 25 22.18 15.87 -57.33
C GLY A 25 22.40 17.36 -57.04
N PHE A 26 22.03 18.20 -58.02
CA PHE A 26 22.21 19.63 -57.93
C PHE A 26 20.85 20.36 -58.02
N ASP A 27 20.78 21.51 -57.39
CA ASP A 27 19.71 22.47 -57.57
C ASP A 27 20.38 23.75 -58.14
N LYS A 28 20.18 24.00 -59.43
CA LYS A 28 20.91 24.96 -60.23
C LYS A 28 22.43 24.70 -60.14
N TYR A 29 23.18 25.55 -59.44
CA TYR A 29 24.63 25.43 -59.28
C TYR A 29 25.07 24.94 -57.88
N LYS A 30 24.09 24.64 -56.98
CA LYS A 30 24.40 24.20 -55.60
C LYS A 30 24.24 22.71 -55.46
N GLN A 31 25.20 22.07 -54.76
CA GLN A 31 25.09 20.67 -54.40
C GLN A 31 23.90 20.46 -53.48
N ARG A 32 22.99 19.57 -53.83
CA ARG A 32 21.86 19.16 -53.00
C ARG A 32 22.24 17.90 -52.20
N TYR A 33 21.82 17.88 -50.96
CA TYR A 33 22.04 16.78 -50.02
C TYR A 33 20.69 16.20 -49.58
N GLU A 34 20.63 14.89 -49.37
CA GLU A 34 19.51 14.20 -48.79
C GLU A 34 19.90 13.55 -47.47
N CYS A 35 19.09 13.73 -46.43
CA CYS A 35 19.34 13.16 -45.12
C CYS A 35 18.89 11.67 -45.07
N ARG A 36 19.79 10.78 -44.68
CA ARG A 36 19.47 9.35 -44.52
C ARG A 36 18.43 9.10 -43.42
N GLY A 37 18.40 9.94 -42.35
CA GLY A 37 17.51 9.79 -41.22
C GLY A 37 16.09 10.27 -41.50
N CYS A 38 15.90 11.51 -41.98
CA CYS A 38 14.56 12.12 -42.15
C CYS A 38 14.15 12.36 -43.59
N LYS A 39 14.97 11.93 -44.57
CA LYS A 39 14.75 12.12 -46.03
C LYS A 39 14.63 13.59 -46.49
N TYR A 40 14.94 14.55 -45.60
CA TYR A 40 14.90 15.97 -45.93
C TYR A 40 16.02 16.31 -46.91
N ARG A 41 15.66 17.10 -47.97
CA ARG A 41 16.62 17.57 -48.98
C ARG A 41 16.96 19.02 -48.73
N THR A 42 18.26 19.36 -48.80
CA THR A 42 18.76 20.72 -48.59
C THR A 42 19.95 21.02 -49.46
N VAL A 43 20.09 22.28 -49.82
CA VAL A 43 21.29 22.85 -50.48
C VAL A 43 22.15 23.63 -49.47
N ASN A 44 21.66 23.80 -48.25
CA ASN A 44 22.35 24.51 -47.18
C ASN A 44 22.43 23.58 -45.95
N PRO A 45 23.33 22.59 -45.93
CA PRO A 45 23.61 21.79 -44.77
C PRO A 45 24.26 22.65 -43.67
N ILE A 46 24.15 22.19 -42.42
CA ILE A 46 24.85 22.85 -41.30
C ILE A 46 26.31 22.40 -41.34
N GLU A 47 27.21 23.36 -41.43
CA GLU A 47 28.69 23.14 -41.51
C GLU A 47 29.36 23.37 -40.14
N ASP A 48 28.69 24.03 -39.21
CA ASP A 48 29.20 24.33 -37.88
C ASP A 48 28.92 23.21 -36.91
N LEU A 49 29.95 22.53 -36.46
CA LEU A 49 29.89 21.42 -35.54
C LEU A 49 29.53 21.85 -34.10
N GLU A 50 29.92 23.05 -33.70
CA GLU A 50 29.59 23.58 -32.35
C GLU A 50 28.11 23.97 -32.28
N LEU A 51 27.60 24.68 -33.24
CA LEU A 51 26.20 25.01 -33.36
C LEU A 51 25.32 23.74 -33.43
N LEU A 52 25.80 22.69 -34.10
CA LEU A 52 25.15 21.40 -34.14
C LEU A 52 25.06 20.76 -32.73
N ARG A 53 26.18 20.76 -32.01
CA ARG A 53 26.27 20.21 -30.66
C ARG A 53 25.36 20.97 -29.67
N GLU A 54 25.35 22.29 -29.75
CA GLU A 54 24.46 23.14 -28.94
C GLU A 54 22.98 22.86 -29.22
N ASN A 55 22.59 22.79 -30.49
CA ASN A 55 21.23 22.49 -30.90
C ASN A 55 20.78 21.09 -30.40
N VAL A 56 21.65 20.09 -30.46
CA VAL A 56 21.38 18.74 -29.95
C VAL A 56 21.20 18.77 -28.40
N ARG A 57 22.08 19.51 -27.69
CA ARG A 57 21.98 19.72 -26.25
C ARG A 57 20.65 20.39 -25.86
N TYR A 58 20.34 21.49 -26.54
CA TYR A 58 19.10 22.23 -26.30
C TYR A 58 17.86 21.37 -26.53
N ARG A 59 17.80 20.60 -27.63
CA ARG A 59 16.69 19.70 -27.91
C ARG A 59 16.56 18.60 -26.87
N LYS A 60 17.67 17.99 -26.43
CA LYS A 60 17.65 17.00 -25.35
C LYS A 60 17.15 17.60 -24.05
N GLN A 61 17.56 18.80 -23.68
CA GLN A 61 17.07 19.48 -22.49
C GLN A 61 15.57 19.78 -22.59
N LYS A 62 15.11 20.30 -23.73
CA LYS A 62 13.68 20.57 -23.97
C LYS A 62 12.86 19.28 -23.90
N GLN A 63 13.33 18.19 -24.50
CA GLN A 63 12.65 16.90 -24.43
C GLN A 63 12.57 16.38 -22.98
N LYS A 64 13.71 16.46 -22.27
CA LYS A 64 13.74 16.06 -20.84
C LYS A 64 12.76 16.87 -20.01
N ALA A 65 12.68 18.17 -20.18
CA ALA A 65 11.72 19.03 -19.48
C ALA A 65 10.26 18.67 -19.82
N GLN A 66 9.97 18.38 -21.10
CA GLN A 66 8.64 17.94 -21.52
C GLN A 66 8.27 16.58 -20.91
N ASP A 67 9.21 15.63 -20.87
CA ASP A 67 8.96 14.31 -20.28
C ASP A 67 8.74 14.40 -18.78
N VAL A 68 9.53 15.22 -18.06
CA VAL A 68 9.32 15.50 -16.63
C VAL A 68 7.93 16.10 -16.41
N THR A 69 7.56 17.15 -17.14
CA THR A 69 6.23 17.78 -17.01
C THR A 69 5.09 16.79 -17.31
N ARG A 70 5.28 15.88 -18.27
CA ARG A 70 4.29 14.86 -18.60
C ARG A 70 4.13 13.84 -17.47
N ILE A 71 5.24 13.40 -16.87
CA ILE A 71 5.25 12.48 -15.73
C ILE A 71 4.60 13.15 -14.52
N GLU A 72 4.99 14.38 -14.21
CA GLU A 72 4.41 15.16 -13.11
C GLU A 72 2.89 15.34 -13.28
N ARG A 73 2.43 15.76 -14.48
CA ARG A 73 0.99 15.93 -14.76
C ARG A 73 0.22 14.62 -14.66
N LYS A 74 0.84 13.49 -15.01
CA LYS A 74 0.24 12.16 -14.84
C LYS A 74 0.13 11.84 -13.36
N GLY A 75 1.22 12.01 -12.60
CA GLY A 75 1.26 11.79 -11.15
C GLY A 75 0.25 12.67 -10.42
N PHE A 76 0.17 13.96 -10.73
CA PHE A 76 -0.82 14.88 -10.13
C PHE A 76 -2.26 14.46 -10.43
N ARG A 77 -2.56 14.02 -11.66
CA ARG A 77 -3.91 13.56 -12.00
C ARG A 77 -4.29 12.26 -11.28
N GLU A 78 -3.35 11.32 -11.16
CA GLU A 78 -3.57 10.08 -10.42
C GLU A 78 -3.72 10.37 -8.93
N HIS A 79 -2.88 11.24 -8.37
CA HIS A 79 -2.97 11.66 -6.97
C HIS A 79 -4.31 12.37 -6.66
N ALA A 80 -4.72 13.32 -7.51
CA ALA A 80 -6.01 14.00 -7.36
C ALA A 80 -7.19 13.02 -7.48
N ARG A 81 -7.12 12.03 -8.38
CA ARG A 81 -8.15 10.98 -8.50
C ARG A 81 -8.23 10.13 -7.23
N ILE A 82 -7.09 9.77 -6.67
CA ILE A 82 -7.01 9.00 -5.42
C ILE A 82 -7.54 9.85 -4.25
N GLU A 83 -7.13 11.12 -4.14
CA GLU A 83 -7.61 12.01 -3.09
C GLU A 83 -9.13 12.21 -3.16
N ASN A 84 -9.68 12.48 -4.35
CA ASN A 84 -11.11 12.63 -4.54
C ASN A 84 -11.87 11.34 -4.17
N ALA A 85 -11.36 10.17 -4.56
CA ALA A 85 -11.94 8.89 -4.19
C ALA A 85 -11.94 8.69 -2.67
N VAL A 86 -10.81 9.00 -2.01
CA VAL A 86 -10.68 8.88 -0.54
C VAL A 86 -11.58 9.88 0.18
N GLU A 87 -11.71 11.11 -0.32
CA GLU A 87 -12.66 12.08 0.26
C GLU A 87 -14.10 11.60 0.14
N GLU A 88 -14.48 11.04 -0.99
CA GLU A 88 -15.80 10.47 -1.21
C GLU A 88 -16.06 9.27 -0.28
N TYR A 89 -15.08 8.35 -0.16
CA TYR A 89 -15.16 7.24 0.78
C TYR A 89 -15.20 7.72 2.24
N SER A 90 -14.40 8.70 2.60
CA SER A 90 -14.42 9.28 3.95
C SER A 90 -15.77 9.91 4.27
N LYS A 91 -16.40 10.59 3.30
CA LYS A 91 -17.76 11.15 3.44
C LYS A 91 -18.81 10.05 3.58
N GLU A 92 -18.72 8.98 2.80
CA GLU A 92 -19.64 7.85 2.90
C GLU A 92 -19.47 7.06 4.21
N LEU A 93 -18.21 6.80 4.62
CA LEU A 93 -17.92 6.20 5.92
C LEU A 93 -18.42 7.06 7.07
N LYS A 94 -18.21 8.38 7.01
CA LYS A 94 -18.73 9.32 8.00
C LYS A 94 -20.26 9.27 8.11
N LYS A 95 -20.97 9.21 6.97
CA LYS A 95 -22.43 9.02 6.95
C LYS A 95 -22.86 7.68 7.56
N LEU A 96 -22.09 6.60 7.31
CA LEU A 96 -22.33 5.30 7.92
C LEU A 96 -22.12 5.33 9.44
N PHE A 97 -21.09 6.04 9.93
CA PHE A 97 -20.78 6.19 11.35
C PHE A 97 -21.74 7.17 12.06
N GLU A 98 -22.17 8.23 11.40
CA GLU A 98 -23.17 9.17 11.93
C GLU A 98 -24.55 8.51 12.08
N LYS A 99 -24.90 7.58 11.19
CA LYS A 99 -26.12 6.74 11.29
C LYS A 99 -26.08 5.79 12.49
N ASN A 100 -24.85 5.37 12.89
CA ASN A 100 -24.61 4.50 14.03
C ASN A 100 -24.05 5.33 15.19
N ARG A 101 -24.82 6.32 15.66
CA ARG A 101 -24.40 7.16 16.81
C ARG A 101 -23.87 6.29 17.94
N LEU A 102 -22.67 6.65 18.41
CA LEU A 102 -22.03 6.08 19.58
C LEU A 102 -22.99 6.16 20.79
N HIS A 103 -23.79 5.12 20.99
CA HIS A 103 -24.49 4.98 22.25
C HIS A 103 -23.44 4.66 23.31
N LYS A 104 -23.47 5.38 24.44
CA LYS A 104 -22.65 5.03 25.61
C LYS A 104 -22.79 3.55 25.90
N LEU A 105 -21.73 2.79 25.67
CA LEU A 105 -21.71 1.35 25.89
C LEU A 105 -21.59 1.08 27.39
N THR A 106 -22.71 1.09 28.09
CA THR A 106 -22.74 1.03 29.53
C THR A 106 -23.12 -0.35 30.10
N LYS A 107 -23.52 -1.29 29.22
CA LYS A 107 -23.96 -2.62 29.73
C LYS A 107 -22.82 -3.64 29.59
N SER A 108 -22.42 -4.23 30.72
CA SER A 108 -21.63 -5.46 30.67
C SER A 108 -22.60 -6.63 30.53
N HIS A 109 -22.30 -7.55 29.62
CA HIS A 109 -23.06 -8.77 29.45
C HIS A 109 -22.72 -9.76 30.57
N LYS A 110 -23.66 -10.60 30.99
CA LYS A 110 -23.35 -11.70 31.90
C LYS A 110 -22.33 -12.63 31.23
N ILE A 111 -21.24 -12.91 31.93
CA ILE A 111 -20.19 -13.77 31.42
C ILE A 111 -20.66 -15.22 31.42
N SER A 112 -20.70 -15.87 30.26
CA SER A 112 -20.80 -17.31 30.15
C SER A 112 -19.41 -17.92 30.33
N LYS A 113 -19.28 -18.87 31.25
CA LYS A 113 -18.02 -19.60 31.48
C LYS A 113 -17.79 -20.72 30.45
N ARG A 114 -18.76 -20.98 29.54
CA ARG A 114 -18.76 -22.17 28.69
C ARG A 114 -18.09 -21.95 27.32
N ALA A 115 -18.17 -20.75 26.75
CA ALA A 115 -17.62 -20.47 25.44
C ALA A 115 -17.17 -19.02 25.31
N VAL A 116 -16.04 -18.81 24.66
CA VAL A 116 -15.51 -17.50 24.23
C VAL A 116 -15.42 -17.52 22.71
N GLY A 117 -15.96 -16.51 22.04
CA GLY A 117 -15.84 -16.36 20.61
C GLY A 117 -14.46 -15.78 20.26
N VAL A 118 -13.88 -16.25 19.19
CA VAL A 118 -12.70 -15.63 18.60
C VAL A 118 -13.03 -15.22 17.17
N ILE A 119 -12.78 -13.97 16.85
CA ILE A 119 -12.92 -13.41 15.50
C ILE A 119 -11.56 -12.90 15.04
N GLN A 120 -11.08 -13.41 13.93
CA GLN A 120 -9.74 -13.07 13.40
C GLN A 120 -9.85 -12.15 12.20
N PHE A 121 -9.04 -11.10 12.21
CA PHE A 121 -8.78 -10.24 11.08
C PHE A 121 -7.30 -10.35 10.72
N SER A 122 -7.01 -10.90 9.56
CA SER A 122 -5.68 -11.07 8.96
C SER A 122 -5.74 -10.69 7.50
N ASP A 123 -4.67 -10.15 6.98
CA ASP A 123 -4.51 -9.90 5.54
C ASP A 123 -5.68 -9.09 4.93
N VAL A 124 -6.14 -8.09 5.66
CA VAL A 124 -7.26 -7.26 5.21
C VAL A 124 -6.83 -6.27 4.13
N HIS A 125 -5.59 -5.77 4.21
CA HIS A 125 -5.02 -4.83 3.23
C HIS A 125 -5.95 -3.65 2.92
N PHE A 126 -6.37 -2.91 3.94
CA PHE A 126 -7.39 -1.85 3.83
C PHE A 126 -7.12 -0.82 2.73
N ASN A 127 -5.86 -0.51 2.44
CA ASN A 127 -5.47 0.45 1.43
C ASN A 127 -5.24 -0.13 0.03
N GLU A 128 -5.49 -1.42 -0.19
CA GLU A 128 -5.38 -2.03 -1.50
C GLU A 128 -6.52 -1.58 -2.42
N LEU A 129 -6.17 -1.32 -3.68
CA LEU A 129 -7.12 -0.99 -4.75
C LEU A 129 -7.09 -2.11 -5.79
N VAL A 130 -8.20 -2.83 -5.93
CA VAL A 130 -8.37 -3.84 -6.98
C VAL A 130 -9.54 -3.42 -7.88
N GLU A 131 -9.25 -3.25 -9.18
CA GLU A 131 -10.25 -2.95 -10.21
C GLU A 131 -10.12 -3.97 -11.35
N LEU A 132 -10.65 -5.16 -11.16
CA LEU A 132 -10.73 -6.22 -12.17
C LEU A 132 -12.17 -6.38 -12.66
N GLN A 133 -12.35 -7.04 -13.80
CA GLN A 133 -13.69 -7.26 -14.39
C GLN A 133 -14.68 -7.91 -13.41
N ASN A 134 -14.23 -8.88 -12.63
CA ASN A 134 -15.05 -9.67 -11.72
C ASN A 134 -14.66 -9.49 -10.23
N ASN A 135 -13.76 -8.57 -9.90
CA ASN A 135 -13.34 -8.33 -8.53
C ASN A 135 -13.01 -6.86 -8.31
N LYS A 136 -13.61 -6.29 -7.27
CA LYS A 136 -13.32 -4.93 -6.81
C LYS A 136 -12.98 -4.96 -5.33
N TYR A 137 -11.97 -4.20 -4.95
CA TYR A 137 -11.61 -3.99 -3.57
C TYR A 137 -11.12 -2.55 -3.37
N ASP A 138 -11.65 -1.92 -2.36
CA ASP A 138 -11.33 -0.58 -1.90
C ASP A 138 -11.80 -0.42 -0.45
N PHE A 139 -11.60 0.72 0.18
CA PHE A 139 -12.04 0.98 1.55
C PHE A 139 -13.55 0.76 1.77
N LYS A 140 -14.39 1.06 0.77
CA LYS A 140 -15.84 0.86 0.87
C LYS A 140 -16.18 -0.62 0.92
N VAL A 141 -15.59 -1.40 0.00
CA VAL A 141 -15.78 -2.85 -0.04
C VAL A 141 -15.22 -3.50 1.23
N ALA A 142 -14.04 -3.07 1.68
CA ALA A 142 -13.45 -3.54 2.92
C ALA A 142 -14.39 -3.30 4.13
N SER A 143 -14.90 -2.08 4.28
CA SER A 143 -15.86 -1.73 5.34
C SER A 143 -17.13 -2.58 5.28
N GLN A 144 -17.69 -2.78 4.09
CA GLN A 144 -18.88 -3.60 3.91
C GLN A 144 -18.62 -5.08 4.24
N ARG A 145 -17.47 -5.62 3.83
CA ARG A 145 -17.07 -7.00 4.16
C ARG A 145 -16.86 -7.18 5.67
N CYS A 146 -16.20 -6.23 6.33
CA CYS A 146 -16.03 -6.24 7.78
C CYS A 146 -17.38 -6.21 8.50
N GLN A 147 -18.30 -5.33 8.09
CA GLN A 147 -19.65 -5.26 8.67
C GLN A 147 -20.40 -6.58 8.49
N TYR A 148 -20.42 -7.12 7.29
CA TYR A 148 -21.06 -8.39 7.00
C TYR A 148 -20.48 -9.54 7.85
N PHE A 149 -19.15 -9.60 7.97
CA PHE A 149 -18.47 -10.60 8.78
C PHE A 149 -18.84 -10.48 10.25
N VAL A 150 -18.83 -9.27 10.82
CA VAL A 150 -19.26 -9.01 12.21
C VAL A 150 -20.70 -9.41 12.45
N ASP A 151 -21.60 -9.13 11.52
CA ASP A 151 -23.01 -9.50 11.67
C ASP A 151 -23.22 -11.01 11.65
N LYS A 152 -22.53 -11.73 10.75
CA LYS A 152 -22.59 -13.19 10.68
C LYS A 152 -21.96 -13.85 11.92
N ALA A 153 -20.77 -13.40 12.32
CA ALA A 153 -20.11 -13.88 13.53
C ALA A 153 -20.97 -13.62 14.77
N SER A 154 -21.55 -12.43 14.88
CA SER A 154 -22.43 -12.07 16.01
C SER A 154 -23.67 -12.95 16.08
N ALA A 155 -24.30 -13.27 14.96
CA ALA A 155 -25.44 -14.18 14.90
C ALA A 155 -25.04 -15.59 15.38
N TYR A 156 -23.90 -16.10 14.88
CA TYR A 156 -23.37 -17.40 15.29
C TYR A 156 -23.03 -17.44 16.77
N PHE A 157 -22.34 -16.44 17.30
CA PHE A 157 -22.00 -16.35 18.73
C PHE A 157 -23.24 -16.28 19.63
N LYS A 158 -24.25 -15.54 19.18
CA LYS A 158 -25.51 -15.41 19.91
C LYS A 158 -26.25 -16.74 20.01
N ILE A 159 -26.32 -17.51 18.93
CA ILE A 159 -26.94 -18.84 18.91
C ILE A 159 -26.22 -19.80 19.89
N ASN A 160 -24.89 -19.69 19.97
CA ASN A 160 -24.06 -20.53 20.84
C ASN A 160 -23.91 -20.00 22.28
N GLY A 161 -24.66 -18.97 22.68
CA GLY A 161 -24.64 -18.43 24.03
C GLY A 161 -23.32 -17.77 24.43
N VAL A 162 -22.50 -17.33 23.44
CA VAL A 162 -21.25 -16.64 23.69
C VAL A 162 -21.53 -15.24 24.25
N SER A 163 -20.82 -14.86 25.30
CA SER A 163 -20.91 -13.53 25.92
C SER A 163 -19.58 -12.75 25.90
N GLN A 164 -18.49 -13.43 25.59
CA GLN A 164 -17.16 -12.87 25.50
C GLN A 164 -16.58 -13.11 24.10
N VAL A 165 -15.98 -12.11 23.50
CA VAL A 165 -15.37 -12.21 22.18
C VAL A 165 -13.96 -11.63 22.21
N VAL A 166 -13.01 -12.37 21.67
CA VAL A 166 -11.67 -11.91 21.39
C VAL A 166 -11.59 -11.51 19.91
N VAL A 167 -11.22 -10.27 19.66
CA VAL A 167 -10.84 -9.78 18.35
C VAL A 167 -9.33 -9.94 18.19
N ALA A 168 -8.95 -10.89 17.36
CA ALA A 168 -7.54 -11.20 17.06
C ALA A 168 -7.13 -10.49 15.77
N LEU A 169 -6.32 -9.45 15.90
CA LEU A 169 -5.69 -8.77 14.76
C LEU A 169 -4.35 -9.46 14.50
N THR A 170 -4.27 -10.22 13.42
CA THR A 170 -3.12 -11.07 13.16
C THR A 170 -2.25 -10.60 12.00
N GLY A 171 -2.19 -9.28 11.81
CA GLY A 171 -1.28 -8.62 10.90
C GLY A 171 -1.83 -8.39 9.51
N ASP A 172 -1.06 -7.61 8.74
CA ASP A 172 -1.34 -7.20 7.37
C ASP A 172 -2.72 -6.54 7.21
N LEU A 173 -3.06 -5.67 8.18
CA LEU A 173 -4.22 -4.79 8.05
C LEU A 173 -3.98 -3.74 6.96
N MET A 174 -2.72 -3.39 6.73
CA MET A 174 -2.28 -2.43 5.71
C MET A 174 -1.44 -3.11 4.65
N ASN A 175 -1.63 -2.69 3.40
CA ASN A 175 -0.80 -3.14 2.28
C ASN A 175 0.58 -2.48 2.29
N SER A 176 1.58 -3.15 1.74
CA SER A 176 2.93 -2.62 1.56
C SER A 176 2.98 -1.50 0.51
N ASP A 177 4.00 -0.64 0.61
CA ASP A 177 4.37 0.35 -0.41
C ASP A 177 5.85 0.20 -0.83
N ARG A 178 6.46 -0.95 -0.54
CA ARG A 178 7.88 -1.19 -0.75
C ARG A 178 8.24 -1.48 -2.19
N ARG A 179 7.29 -2.00 -2.97
CA ARG A 179 7.44 -2.28 -4.39
C ARG A 179 6.62 -1.30 -5.23
N LEU A 180 7.00 -1.14 -6.48
CA LEU A 180 6.33 -0.21 -7.38
C LEU A 180 4.88 -0.64 -7.69
N ASP A 181 4.65 -1.92 -7.88
CA ASP A 181 3.32 -2.50 -8.10
C ASP A 181 2.41 -2.32 -6.88
N GLU A 182 2.93 -2.55 -5.68
CA GLU A 182 2.22 -2.29 -4.43
C GLU A 182 1.86 -0.81 -4.27
N LEU A 183 2.82 0.08 -4.58
CA LEU A 183 2.59 1.54 -4.52
C LEU A 183 1.55 2.01 -5.52
N LEU A 184 1.49 1.41 -6.70
CA LEU A 184 0.53 1.77 -7.76
C LEU A 184 -0.88 1.27 -7.48
N ASN A 185 -1.03 0.24 -6.66
CA ASN A 185 -2.31 -0.39 -6.31
C ASN A 185 -2.85 0.08 -4.96
N GLN A 186 -2.43 1.25 -4.48
CA GLN A 186 -2.94 1.82 -3.24
C GLN A 186 -4.09 2.79 -3.48
N ALA A 187 -5.17 2.63 -2.72
CA ALA A 187 -6.31 3.55 -2.73
C ALA A 187 -5.99 4.91 -2.09
N SER A 188 -4.95 4.97 -1.24
CA SER A 188 -4.47 6.20 -0.60
C SER A 188 -3.03 6.04 -0.10
N ASN A 189 -2.37 7.15 0.26
CA ASN A 189 -1.11 7.08 1.00
C ASN A 189 -1.30 6.41 2.37
N ARG A 190 -0.25 5.77 2.89
CA ARG A 190 -0.34 4.93 4.11
C ARG A 190 -0.78 5.69 5.35
N ALA A 191 -0.34 6.93 5.53
CA ALA A 191 -0.74 7.73 6.69
C ALA A 191 -2.26 7.96 6.73
N LYS A 192 -2.85 8.39 5.60
CA LYS A 192 -4.31 8.60 5.49
C LYS A 192 -5.07 7.27 5.59
N ALA A 193 -4.57 6.24 4.94
CA ALA A 193 -5.13 4.90 4.97
C ALA A 193 -5.15 4.29 6.38
N THR A 194 -4.13 4.56 7.19
CA THR A 194 -4.07 4.12 8.60
C THR A 194 -5.25 4.67 9.40
N PHE A 195 -5.59 5.95 9.25
CA PHE A 195 -6.75 6.53 9.93
C PHE A 195 -8.06 5.90 9.47
N LEU A 196 -8.21 5.62 8.16
CA LEU A 196 -9.40 4.92 7.65
C LEU A 196 -9.50 3.49 8.19
N ALA A 197 -8.38 2.79 8.30
CA ALA A 197 -8.33 1.46 8.91
C ALA A 197 -8.72 1.51 10.40
N VAL A 198 -8.24 2.51 11.14
CA VAL A 198 -8.64 2.76 12.54
C VAL A 198 -10.14 2.98 12.63
N ASP A 199 -10.73 3.82 11.76
CA ASP A 199 -12.17 4.11 11.76
C ASP A 199 -13.00 2.84 11.51
N ILE A 200 -12.61 2.01 10.53
CA ILE A 200 -13.31 0.76 10.21
C ILE A 200 -13.20 -0.21 11.39
N MET A 201 -12.00 -0.41 11.94
CA MET A 201 -11.80 -1.33 13.06
C MET A 201 -12.45 -0.82 14.34
N GLN A 202 -12.49 0.49 14.56
CA GLN A 202 -13.26 1.09 15.65
C GLN A 202 -14.74 0.71 15.55
N GLN A 203 -15.33 0.85 14.35
CA GLN A 203 -16.73 0.47 14.14
C GLN A 203 -16.97 -1.03 14.37
N VAL A 204 -16.06 -1.88 13.90
CA VAL A 204 -16.09 -3.34 14.15
C VAL A 204 -16.13 -3.63 15.66
N ILE A 205 -15.24 -3.03 16.44
CA ILE A 205 -15.16 -3.23 17.88
C ILE A 205 -16.41 -2.69 18.57
N LEU A 206 -16.91 -1.51 18.16
CA LEU A 206 -18.13 -0.93 18.70
C LEU A 206 -19.35 -1.84 18.48
N ASP A 207 -19.51 -2.38 17.29
CA ASP A 207 -20.63 -3.24 16.94
C ASP A 207 -20.61 -4.57 17.70
N LEU A 208 -19.42 -5.15 17.89
CA LEU A 208 -19.24 -6.31 18.74
C LEU A 208 -19.51 -5.98 20.21
N ASN A 209 -19.00 -4.84 20.71
CA ASN A 209 -19.15 -4.46 22.11
C ASN A 209 -20.57 -4.06 22.50
N LYS A 210 -21.45 -3.73 21.54
CA LYS A 210 -22.91 -3.62 21.79
C LYS A 210 -23.54 -4.93 22.25
N ARG A 211 -22.94 -6.07 21.93
CA ARG A 211 -23.52 -7.41 22.07
C ARG A 211 -22.74 -8.33 23.01
N PHE A 212 -21.42 -8.10 23.13
CA PHE A 212 -20.47 -8.97 23.83
C PHE A 212 -19.50 -8.15 24.69
N ASN A 213 -18.85 -8.80 25.64
CA ASN A 213 -17.64 -8.28 26.27
C ASN A 213 -16.47 -8.54 25.34
N VAL A 214 -15.80 -7.47 24.90
CA VAL A 214 -14.78 -7.55 23.86
C VAL A 214 -13.39 -7.40 24.46
N SER A 215 -12.49 -8.31 24.07
CA SER A 215 -11.05 -8.16 24.24
C SER A 215 -10.40 -8.07 22.85
N VAL A 216 -9.35 -7.28 22.72
CA VAL A 216 -8.61 -7.10 21.45
C VAL A 216 -7.15 -7.47 21.70
N ALA A 217 -6.60 -8.34 20.86
CA ALA A 217 -5.19 -8.68 20.84
C ALA A 217 -4.62 -8.46 19.44
N ASN A 218 -3.34 -8.13 19.34
CA ASN A 218 -2.69 -7.80 18.06
C ASN A 218 -1.31 -8.45 17.96
N VAL A 219 -1.01 -8.93 16.76
CA VAL A 219 0.35 -9.18 16.27
C VAL A 219 0.50 -8.53 14.91
N VAL A 220 1.72 -8.09 14.58
CA VAL A 220 1.97 -7.36 13.34
C VAL A 220 2.31 -8.28 12.19
N GLY A 221 1.93 -7.87 10.98
CA GLY A 221 2.29 -8.55 9.75
C GLY A 221 3.56 -8.01 9.10
N ASN A 222 3.89 -8.52 7.93
CA ASN A 222 5.06 -8.09 7.18
C ASN A 222 4.78 -6.91 6.24
N GLU A 223 3.55 -6.73 5.78
CA GLU A 223 3.19 -5.66 4.85
C GLU A 223 3.06 -4.29 5.56
N GLY A 224 2.67 -4.29 6.83
CA GLY A 224 2.52 -3.08 7.65
C GLY A 224 3.82 -2.36 8.01
N ARG A 225 5.00 -2.91 7.73
CA ARG A 225 6.30 -2.32 8.11
C ARG A 225 6.53 -0.97 7.42
N ALA A 226 6.99 0.01 8.20
CA ALA A 226 7.39 1.31 7.67
C ALA A 226 8.79 1.25 7.05
N ASN A 227 9.70 0.44 7.60
CA ASN A 227 11.06 0.31 7.09
C ASN A 227 11.16 -0.76 5.99
N LYS A 228 11.94 -0.45 4.94
CA LYS A 228 12.22 -1.36 3.81
C LYS A 228 13.29 -2.39 4.14
N GLU A 229 14.15 -2.12 5.09
CA GLU A 229 15.25 -3.00 5.47
C GLU A 229 14.77 -4.11 6.40
N LEU A 230 15.23 -5.33 6.11
CA LEU A 230 14.96 -6.51 6.92
C LEU A 230 15.88 -6.50 8.13
N GLY A 231 15.35 -6.09 9.28
CA GLY A 231 16.01 -6.22 10.58
C GLY A 231 15.07 -6.88 11.58
N TRP A 232 15.59 -7.78 12.39
CA TRP A 232 14.86 -8.42 13.49
C TRP A 232 15.23 -7.73 14.80
N SER A 233 14.49 -6.70 15.15
CA SER A 233 14.57 -6.10 16.49
C SER A 233 13.15 -5.73 16.93
N ASN A 234 12.95 -5.61 18.24
CA ASN A 234 11.67 -5.13 18.77
C ASN A 234 11.30 -3.75 18.20
N SER A 235 12.30 -2.92 17.86
CA SER A 235 12.09 -1.64 17.21
C SER A 235 11.45 -1.79 15.84
N VAL A 236 11.83 -2.82 15.06
CA VAL A 236 11.24 -3.07 13.72
C VAL A 236 9.81 -3.57 13.84
N ALA A 237 9.51 -4.39 14.84
CA ALA A 237 8.14 -4.88 15.07
C ALA A 237 7.18 -3.75 15.47
N THR A 238 7.68 -2.71 16.15
CA THR A 238 6.87 -1.53 16.52
C THR A 238 6.86 -0.44 15.45
N ASP A 239 7.82 -0.44 14.50
CA ASP A 239 7.80 0.42 13.30
C ASP A 239 6.90 -0.19 12.21
N ASN A 240 5.61 -0.31 12.55
CA ASN A 240 4.62 -1.04 11.78
C ASN A 240 3.24 -0.37 11.89
N TYR A 241 2.55 -0.25 10.78
CA TYR A 241 1.21 0.37 10.76
C TYR A 241 0.16 -0.45 11.49
N ASP A 242 0.26 -1.79 11.53
CA ASP A 242 -0.63 -2.63 12.34
C ASP A 242 -0.50 -2.31 13.83
N TYR A 243 0.75 -2.12 14.28
CA TYR A 243 1.04 -1.68 15.65
C TYR A 243 0.45 -0.28 15.93
N THR A 244 0.56 0.62 14.97
CA THR A 244 0.01 1.97 15.07
C THR A 244 -1.52 1.93 15.15
N ILE A 245 -2.19 1.14 14.29
CA ILE A 245 -3.65 0.95 14.30
C ILE A 245 -4.11 0.43 15.65
N PHE A 246 -3.46 -0.63 16.17
CA PHE A 246 -3.80 -1.20 17.48
C PHE A 246 -3.70 -0.18 18.62
N ASN A 247 -2.62 0.59 18.68
CA ASN A 247 -2.41 1.58 19.72
C ASN A 247 -3.38 2.78 19.59
N CYS A 248 -3.73 3.20 18.37
CA CYS A 248 -4.78 4.18 18.14
C CYS A 248 -6.13 3.68 18.67
N LEU A 249 -6.49 2.44 18.36
CA LEU A 249 -7.72 1.82 18.89
C LEU A 249 -7.70 1.74 20.42
N LYS A 250 -6.59 1.27 21.00
CA LYS A 250 -6.41 1.21 22.45
C LYS A 250 -6.62 2.57 23.11
N TYR A 251 -6.05 3.63 22.51
CA TYR A 251 -6.26 5.00 22.99
C TYR A 251 -7.71 5.46 22.87
N LEU A 252 -8.37 5.20 21.74
CA LEU A 252 -9.78 5.57 21.51
C LEU A 252 -10.74 4.88 22.49
N PHE A 253 -10.43 3.66 22.88
CA PHE A 253 -11.25 2.86 23.79
C PHE A 253 -10.84 2.93 25.27
N LYS A 254 -9.88 3.80 25.64
CA LYS A 254 -9.33 3.86 27.02
C LYS A 254 -10.37 4.07 28.11
N GLU A 255 -11.48 4.77 27.83
CA GLU A 255 -12.61 5.03 28.76
C GLU A 255 -13.75 4.02 28.59
N SER A 256 -13.55 2.96 27.81
CA SER A 256 -14.55 1.93 27.54
C SER A 256 -14.30 0.67 28.37
N LYS A 257 -15.20 -0.32 28.24
CA LYS A 257 -15.03 -1.65 28.82
C LYS A 257 -14.35 -2.65 27.87
N VAL A 258 -13.88 -2.19 26.73
CA VAL A 258 -13.10 -3.01 25.81
C VAL A 258 -11.72 -3.24 26.40
N HIS A 259 -11.31 -4.48 26.51
CA HIS A 259 -10.00 -4.84 27.08
C HIS A 259 -8.97 -5.05 25.97
N PHE A 260 -7.89 -4.28 25.98
CA PHE A 260 -6.77 -4.45 25.06
C PHE A 260 -5.68 -5.28 25.75
N ILE A 261 -5.30 -6.39 25.09
CA ILE A 261 -4.31 -7.34 25.62
C ILE A 261 -2.94 -6.91 25.07
N ASP A 262 -2.08 -6.48 25.95
CA ASP A 262 -0.69 -6.13 25.61
C ASP A 262 0.18 -7.40 25.55
N GLY A 263 1.15 -7.42 24.64
CA GLY A 263 2.09 -8.53 24.49
C GLY A 263 3.19 -8.21 23.50
N ASP A 264 3.96 -9.21 23.12
CA ASP A 264 4.96 -9.06 22.08
C ASP A 264 4.26 -8.81 20.74
N PRO A 265 4.66 -7.77 19.98
CA PRO A 265 4.02 -7.46 18.71
C PRO A 265 4.25 -8.50 17.62
N SER A 266 5.23 -9.38 17.77
CA SER A 266 5.54 -10.43 16.77
C SER A 266 4.76 -11.72 17.03
N GLU A 267 4.53 -12.04 18.31
CA GLU A 267 3.83 -13.25 18.75
C GLU A 267 3.26 -13.07 20.16
N ILE A 268 2.06 -13.53 20.41
CA ILE A 268 1.44 -13.44 21.73
C ILE A 268 0.67 -14.73 22.06
N VAL A 269 0.73 -15.16 23.32
CA VAL A 269 -0.12 -16.23 23.84
C VAL A 269 -1.16 -15.63 24.75
N ILE A 270 -2.43 -15.89 24.44
CA ILE A 270 -3.56 -15.45 25.25
C ILE A 270 -4.36 -16.66 25.77
N ASN A 271 -4.89 -16.53 26.99
CA ASN A 271 -5.78 -17.57 27.51
C ASN A 271 -7.23 -17.30 27.10
N VAL A 272 -7.83 -18.22 26.39
CA VAL A 272 -9.20 -18.15 25.90
C VAL A 272 -9.97 -19.35 26.42
N ALA A 273 -10.93 -19.13 27.33
CA ALA A 273 -11.74 -20.18 27.95
C ALA A 273 -10.91 -21.32 28.58
N GLY A 274 -9.73 -21.02 29.16
CA GLY A 274 -8.82 -22.00 29.74
C GLY A 274 -7.88 -22.67 28.75
N GLN A 275 -7.95 -22.34 27.47
CA GLN A 275 -7.05 -22.80 26.43
C GLN A 275 -6.04 -21.70 26.10
N ASN A 276 -4.80 -22.08 25.87
CA ASN A 276 -3.78 -21.16 25.39
C ASN A 276 -3.87 -21.04 23.86
N LEU A 277 -4.11 -19.84 23.40
CA LEU A 277 -4.16 -19.48 21.98
C LEU A 277 -2.88 -18.72 21.62
N LEU A 278 -2.03 -19.32 20.79
CA LEU A 278 -0.88 -18.64 20.19
C LEU A 278 -1.36 -17.85 18.97
N MET A 279 -1.07 -16.56 18.95
CA MET A 279 -1.28 -15.68 17.81
C MET A 279 0.06 -15.28 17.22
N LEU A 280 0.20 -15.41 15.92
CA LEU A 280 1.34 -14.96 15.11
C LEU A 280 0.86 -14.71 13.67
N HIS A 281 1.57 -13.86 12.92
CA HIS A 281 1.26 -13.66 11.51
C HIS A 281 1.82 -14.78 10.61
N GLY A 282 2.95 -15.39 11.00
CA GLY A 282 3.48 -16.60 10.33
C GLY A 282 4.59 -16.35 9.31
N HIS A 283 4.85 -15.11 8.89
CA HIS A 283 5.88 -14.80 7.88
C HIS A 283 7.31 -15.25 8.25
N GLY A 284 7.62 -15.37 9.55
CA GLY A 284 8.90 -15.90 10.04
C GLY A 284 8.96 -17.42 10.20
N ALA A 285 7.80 -18.09 10.22
CA ALA A 285 7.70 -19.53 10.48
C ALA A 285 7.96 -20.40 9.24
N ILE A 286 7.77 -19.85 8.04
CA ILE A 286 7.79 -20.60 6.78
C ILE A 286 9.21 -21.03 6.40
N SER A 287 10.22 -20.21 6.69
CA SER A 287 11.61 -20.43 6.25
C SER A 287 12.30 -21.63 6.93
N ALA A 288 11.87 -22.00 8.15
CA ALA A 288 12.47 -23.10 8.92
C ALA A 288 11.62 -24.40 8.92
N GLY A 289 10.51 -24.39 8.20
CA GLY A 289 9.46 -25.42 8.28
C GLY A 289 8.44 -25.08 9.36
N VAL A 290 7.17 -25.08 8.99
CA VAL A 290 6.05 -24.59 9.82
C VAL A 290 5.98 -25.34 11.16
N GLU A 291 5.98 -26.67 11.14
CA GLU A 291 5.90 -27.50 12.32
C GLU A 291 7.06 -27.24 13.30
N LYS A 292 8.30 -27.22 12.79
CA LYS A 292 9.49 -26.93 13.62
C LYS A 292 9.41 -25.56 14.26
N SER A 293 9.00 -24.56 13.51
CA SER A 293 8.89 -23.19 14.02
C SER A 293 7.81 -23.07 15.10
N ILE A 294 6.64 -23.67 14.88
CA ILE A 294 5.54 -23.68 15.86
C ILE A 294 5.99 -24.40 17.13
N ASN A 295 6.63 -25.57 17.02
CA ASN A 295 7.12 -26.30 18.18
C ASN A 295 8.19 -25.52 18.99
N GLN A 296 9.07 -24.77 18.31
CA GLN A 296 10.03 -23.87 18.98
C GLN A 296 9.33 -22.74 19.72
N ILE A 297 8.30 -22.12 19.12
CA ILE A 297 7.51 -21.08 19.76
C ILE A 297 6.75 -21.66 20.96
N CYS A 298 6.06 -22.78 20.78
CA CYS A 298 5.35 -23.46 21.86
C CYS A 298 6.28 -23.81 23.02
N GLY A 299 7.51 -24.24 22.74
CA GLY A 299 8.53 -24.50 23.78
C GLY A 299 8.89 -23.25 24.58
N ARG A 300 9.02 -22.06 23.95
CA ARG A 300 9.27 -20.79 24.66
C ARG A 300 8.15 -20.43 25.64
N TYR A 301 6.90 -20.75 25.32
CA TYR A 301 5.74 -20.47 26.17
C TYR A 301 5.31 -21.66 27.03
N SER A 302 6.13 -22.71 27.11
CA SER A 302 5.78 -23.96 27.82
C SER A 302 4.43 -24.53 27.39
N MET A 303 4.06 -24.35 26.13
CA MET A 303 2.85 -24.89 25.53
C MET A 303 3.12 -26.28 24.93
N LYS A 304 2.09 -27.10 24.86
CA LYS A 304 2.16 -28.37 24.13
C LYS A 304 2.26 -28.05 22.64
N GLY A 305 3.31 -28.55 21.98
CA GLY A 305 3.49 -28.46 20.54
C GLY A 305 2.53 -29.34 19.77
N ILE A 306 2.65 -29.26 18.43
CA ILE A 306 1.89 -30.06 17.47
C ILE A 306 2.55 -31.42 17.32
#